data_99989e38995d3bed745c7a87c7ba4c82
#
_entry.id   99989e38995d3bed745c7a87c7ba4c82
#
_cell.length_a   1.000
_cell.length_b   1.000
_cell.length_c   1.000
_cell.angle_alpha   90.00
_cell.angle_beta   90.00
_cell.angle_gamma   90.00
#
_symmetry.space_group_name_H-M   'P 1'
#
loop_
_entity.id
_entity.type
_entity.pdbx_description
1 polymer ?
#
loop_
_entity_poly.entity_id
_entity_poly.type
_entity_poly.pdbx_seq_one_letter_code
_entity_poly.pdbx_strand_id
1 'polypeptide(L)'
;GLQTWSNLSGPSKPEAEKIELFSKQFDWTARYAGADNTLGLYDYKLTLDNNELALLTTSTIDSSLNNMLNGATGIRSLQKLLNNRDTVYSDSTMQVLRTDLSRKERLYRFLTQMKENHNPKLDASAWDDIIQKDTLYLCKGQEYEIALRAKDVIHSAYFPHFRAQMNTVPGMATRMKFTPNKTTSEMRDEKNDANFN
;
A
#
# COMPACT_ATOMS: atom_id res chain seq x y z
N GLY A 1 -11.33 17.28 24.59
CA GLY A 1 -12.26 16.45 23.82
C GLY A 1 -12.37 16.87 22.37
N LEU A 2 -13.41 17.62 21.96
CA LEU A 2 -13.67 17.96 20.54
C LEU A 2 -12.54 18.73 19.87
N GLN A 3 -11.90 19.65 20.55
CA GLN A 3 -10.78 20.43 20.00
C GLN A 3 -9.54 19.56 19.75
N THR A 4 -9.24 18.62 20.64
CA THR A 4 -8.15 17.65 20.46
C THR A 4 -8.43 16.72 19.29
N TRP A 5 -9.67 16.25 19.16
CA TRP A 5 -10.10 15.43 18.02
C TRP A 5 -10.00 16.20 16.70
N SER A 6 -10.50 17.43 16.65
CA SER A 6 -10.39 18.31 15.48
C SER A 6 -8.94 18.58 15.07
N ASN A 7 -8.03 18.67 16.06
CA ASN A 7 -6.61 18.85 15.79
C ASN A 7 -5.94 17.59 15.21
N LEU A 8 -6.41 16.40 15.57
CA LEU A 8 -5.88 15.12 15.05
C LEU A 8 -6.47 14.73 13.70
N SER A 9 -7.76 14.99 13.49
CA SER A 9 -8.51 14.54 12.30
C SER A 9 -8.81 15.66 11.31
N GLY A 10 -8.58 16.91 11.66
CA GLY A 10 -8.75 18.07 10.77
C GLY A 10 -7.71 18.12 9.64
N PRO A 11 -7.83 19.05 8.70
CA PRO A 11 -6.86 19.19 7.62
C PRO A 11 -5.46 19.48 8.20
N SER A 12 -4.44 18.89 7.58
CA SER A 12 -3.03 19.20 7.84
C SER A 12 -2.67 20.58 7.27
N LYS A 13 -1.55 21.12 7.69
CA LYS A 13 -1.00 22.33 7.08
C LYS A 13 -0.52 22.01 5.65
N PRO A 14 -0.48 23.01 4.75
CA PRO A 14 0.00 22.79 3.38
C PRO A 14 1.45 22.27 3.32
N GLU A 15 2.28 22.66 4.29
CA GLU A 15 3.69 22.28 4.40
C GLU A 15 3.90 20.94 5.15
N ALA A 16 2.83 20.29 5.62
CA ALA A 16 2.94 19.00 6.30
C ALA A 16 3.49 17.94 5.34
N GLU A 17 4.47 17.17 5.80
CA GLU A 17 5.00 16.04 5.03
C GLU A 17 4.00 14.89 5.00
N LYS A 18 3.80 14.31 3.82
CA LYS A 18 2.88 13.20 3.63
C LYS A 18 3.60 11.88 3.72
N ILE A 19 3.06 11.01 4.55
CA ILE A 19 3.52 9.64 4.71
C ILE A 19 2.32 8.71 4.54
N GLU A 20 2.54 7.56 3.90
CA GLU A 20 1.62 6.45 3.93
C GLU A 20 2.19 5.34 4.81
N LEU A 21 1.36 4.83 5.73
CA LEU A 21 1.64 3.59 6.45
C LEU A 21 0.76 2.48 5.90
N PHE A 22 1.39 1.48 5.35
CA PHE A 22 0.76 0.30 4.79
C PHE A 22 1.02 -0.91 5.67
N SER A 23 -0.05 -1.59 6.09
CA SER A 23 0.01 -2.75 6.98
C SER A 23 -0.40 -4.03 6.26
N LYS A 24 0.25 -5.12 6.62
CA LYS A 24 -0.13 -6.49 6.25
C LYS A 24 0.27 -7.45 7.37
N GLN A 25 -0.21 -8.66 7.34
CA GLN A 25 0.25 -9.73 8.22
C GLN A 25 1.62 -10.25 7.72
N PHE A 26 2.76 -10.00 8.38
CA PHE A 26 2.88 -9.30 9.66
C PHE A 26 3.99 -8.25 9.58
N ASP A 27 3.86 -7.27 8.72
CA ASP A 27 4.81 -6.18 8.65
C ASP A 27 4.15 -4.81 8.38
N TRP A 28 4.95 -3.75 8.54
CA TRP A 28 4.58 -2.39 8.26
C TRP A 28 5.54 -1.78 7.25
N THR A 29 5.00 -1.07 6.29
CA THR A 29 5.79 -0.32 5.31
C THR A 29 5.40 1.15 5.39
N ALA A 30 6.40 2.02 5.58
CA ALA A 30 6.25 3.46 5.44
C ALA A 30 6.65 3.89 4.03
N ARG A 31 5.85 4.75 3.42
CA ARG A 31 6.14 5.40 2.16
C ARG A 31 6.09 6.91 2.34
N TYR A 32 7.19 7.59 2.08
CA TYR A 32 7.34 9.04 2.16
C TYR A 32 7.17 9.64 0.77
N ALA A 33 6.52 10.78 0.69
CA ALA A 33 6.14 11.42 -0.57
C ALA A 33 7.29 12.12 -1.32
N GLY A 34 8.54 11.84 -0.94
CA GLY A 34 9.71 12.37 -1.64
C GLY A 34 9.80 13.90 -1.67
N ALA A 35 10.48 14.40 -2.69
CA ALA A 35 10.78 15.83 -2.82
C ALA A 35 9.57 16.69 -3.25
N ASP A 36 8.61 16.10 -3.96
CA ASP A 36 7.41 16.80 -4.42
C ASP A 36 6.27 16.83 -3.38
N ASN A 37 6.47 16.17 -2.24
CA ASN A 37 5.48 16.00 -1.17
C ASN A 37 4.13 15.46 -1.67
N THR A 38 4.16 14.61 -2.71
CA THR A 38 2.97 14.03 -3.33
C THR A 38 3.13 12.52 -3.46
N LEU A 39 2.40 11.77 -2.66
CA LEU A 39 2.39 10.30 -2.74
C LEU A 39 1.90 9.84 -4.11
N GLY A 40 2.63 8.92 -4.73
CA GLY A 40 2.21 8.28 -5.96
C GLY A 40 0.84 7.62 -5.84
N LEU A 41 0.09 7.61 -6.94
CA LEU A 41 -1.24 7.02 -6.99
C LEU A 41 -1.20 5.50 -6.77
N TYR A 42 -2.31 4.93 -6.32
CA TYR A 42 -2.46 3.49 -6.16
C TYR A 42 -3.83 3.01 -6.62
N ASP A 43 -3.90 1.75 -7.04
CA ASP A 43 -5.16 1.02 -7.26
C ASP A 43 -5.01 -0.42 -6.73
N TYR A 44 -5.90 -0.84 -5.83
CA TYR A 44 -5.85 -2.15 -5.18
C TYR A 44 -5.81 -3.33 -6.17
N LYS A 45 -6.28 -3.15 -7.41
CA LYS A 45 -6.24 -4.16 -8.48
C LYS A 45 -4.84 -4.44 -9.01
N LEU A 46 -3.88 -3.54 -8.70
CA LEU A 46 -2.47 -3.70 -9.00
C LEU A 46 -1.67 -4.36 -7.87
N THR A 47 -2.34 -4.86 -6.82
CA THR A 47 -1.67 -5.57 -5.73
C THR A 47 -1.11 -6.89 -6.24
N LEU A 48 0.21 -6.99 -6.32
CA LEU A 48 0.99 -8.18 -6.70
C LEU A 48 2.14 -8.36 -5.71
N ASP A 49 2.80 -9.51 -5.75
CA ASP A 49 3.95 -9.80 -4.87
C ASP A 49 5.09 -8.80 -5.04
N ASN A 50 5.29 -8.28 -6.26
CA ASN A 50 6.29 -7.26 -6.57
C ASN A 50 5.75 -5.82 -6.54
N ASN A 51 4.47 -5.62 -6.24
CA ASN A 51 3.81 -4.32 -6.09
C ASN A 51 2.82 -4.35 -4.92
N GLU A 52 3.33 -4.62 -3.73
CA GLU A 52 2.49 -4.78 -2.52
C GLU A 52 1.69 -3.53 -2.16
N LEU A 53 2.27 -2.35 -2.43
CA LEU A 53 1.63 -1.05 -2.20
C LEU A 53 0.56 -0.71 -3.26
N ALA A 54 0.43 -1.56 -4.29
CA ALA A 54 -0.50 -1.37 -5.39
C ALA A 54 -0.29 -0.04 -6.15
N LEU A 55 0.97 0.40 -6.28
CA LEU A 55 1.30 1.64 -6.97
C LEU A 55 0.80 1.62 -8.42
N LEU A 56 0.19 2.72 -8.82
CA LEU A 56 -0.38 2.91 -10.15
C LEU A 56 0.60 3.72 -11.01
N THR A 57 1.44 3.01 -11.75
CA THR A 57 2.35 3.58 -12.74
C THR A 57 2.26 2.78 -14.04
N THR A 58 2.73 3.37 -15.13
CA THR A 58 2.84 2.66 -16.43
C THR A 58 3.57 1.32 -16.26
N SER A 59 4.69 1.32 -15.55
CA SER A 59 5.52 0.14 -15.32
C SER A 59 4.78 -0.95 -14.51
N THR A 60 4.06 -0.58 -13.45
CA THR A 60 3.31 -1.54 -12.62
C THR A 60 2.11 -2.11 -13.35
N ILE A 61 1.43 -1.31 -14.17
CA ILE A 61 0.35 -1.80 -15.03
C ILE A 61 0.90 -2.82 -16.04
N ASP A 62 2.01 -2.51 -16.72
CA ASP A 62 2.61 -3.40 -17.71
C ASP A 62 3.11 -4.70 -17.09
N SER A 63 3.77 -4.63 -15.93
CA SER A 63 4.18 -5.79 -15.17
C SER A 63 2.99 -6.67 -14.78
N SER A 64 1.90 -6.06 -14.33
CA SER A 64 0.67 -6.75 -13.95
C SER A 64 0.02 -7.44 -15.14
N LEU A 65 -0.11 -6.76 -16.27
CA LEU A 65 -0.63 -7.33 -17.52
C LEU A 65 0.21 -8.51 -17.99
N ASN A 66 1.55 -8.36 -18.02
CA ASN A 66 2.45 -9.43 -18.44
C ASN A 66 2.37 -10.63 -17.49
N ASN A 67 2.40 -10.42 -16.17
CA ASN A 67 2.30 -11.51 -15.20
C ASN A 67 0.94 -12.22 -15.28
N MET A 68 -0.15 -11.48 -15.47
CA MET A 68 -1.48 -12.05 -15.62
C MET A 68 -1.64 -12.88 -16.89
N LEU A 69 -0.99 -12.48 -17.98
CA LEU A 69 -1.05 -13.21 -19.25
C LEU A 69 -0.08 -14.40 -19.25
N ASN A 70 1.19 -14.19 -18.86
CA ASN A 70 2.31 -15.10 -19.07
C ASN A 70 2.87 -15.72 -17.79
N GLY A 71 2.43 -15.31 -16.60
CA GLY A 71 2.91 -15.84 -15.32
C GLY A 71 2.62 -17.34 -15.16
N ALA A 72 3.25 -17.97 -14.19
CA ALA A 72 3.13 -19.42 -13.94
C ALA A 72 1.66 -19.86 -13.73
N THR A 73 0.85 -19.02 -13.13
CA THR A 73 -0.61 -19.20 -12.98
C THR A 73 -1.40 -18.28 -13.91
N GLY A 74 -0.77 -17.72 -14.94
CA GLY A 74 -1.38 -16.77 -15.86
C GLY A 74 -2.45 -17.39 -16.77
N ILE A 75 -3.12 -16.52 -17.54
CA ILE A 75 -4.20 -16.92 -18.46
C ILE A 75 -3.75 -18.03 -19.42
N ARG A 76 -2.57 -17.85 -20.04
CA ARG A 76 -2.02 -18.84 -20.99
C ARG A 76 -1.74 -20.18 -20.31
N SER A 77 -1.23 -20.18 -19.10
CA SER A 77 -0.95 -21.41 -18.35
C SER A 77 -2.25 -22.14 -17.98
N LEU A 78 -3.28 -21.41 -17.51
CA LEU A 78 -4.59 -21.98 -17.21
C LEU A 78 -5.27 -22.55 -18.47
N GLN A 79 -5.22 -21.83 -19.60
CA GLN A 79 -5.74 -22.31 -20.88
C GLN A 79 -5.03 -23.60 -21.34
N LYS A 80 -3.69 -23.67 -21.16
CA LYS A 80 -2.93 -24.88 -21.46
C LYS A 80 -3.36 -26.06 -20.58
N LEU A 81 -3.54 -25.85 -19.27
CA LEU A 81 -4.03 -26.89 -18.35
C LEU A 81 -5.43 -27.37 -18.72
N LEU A 82 -6.35 -26.46 -19.01
CA LEU A 82 -7.74 -26.80 -19.40
C LEU A 82 -7.84 -27.52 -20.74
N ASN A 83 -6.91 -27.28 -21.67
CA ASN A 83 -6.86 -27.91 -22.98
C ASN A 83 -6.00 -29.19 -23.01
N ASN A 84 -5.31 -29.52 -21.92
CA ASN A 84 -4.50 -30.74 -21.85
C ASN A 84 -5.40 -31.96 -21.75
N ARG A 85 -5.34 -32.84 -22.79
CA ARG A 85 -6.12 -34.08 -22.89
C ARG A 85 -5.47 -35.26 -22.16
N ASP A 86 -4.18 -35.14 -21.84
CA ASP A 86 -3.43 -36.21 -21.16
C ASP A 86 -3.65 -36.28 -19.66
N THR A 87 -4.23 -35.24 -19.09
CA THR A 87 -4.51 -35.15 -17.67
C THR A 87 -6.02 -35.10 -17.40
N VAL A 88 -6.53 -36.10 -16.71
CA VAL A 88 -7.93 -36.14 -16.28
C VAL A 88 -8.07 -35.43 -14.92
N TYR A 89 -8.72 -34.29 -14.90
CA TYR A 89 -9.07 -33.58 -13.69
C TYR A 89 -10.47 -33.97 -13.23
N SER A 90 -10.70 -33.90 -11.90
CA SER A 90 -12.06 -34.03 -11.37
C SER A 90 -12.94 -32.85 -11.81
N ASP A 91 -14.26 -33.02 -11.87
CA ASP A 91 -15.19 -31.96 -12.23
C ASP A 91 -15.05 -30.73 -11.33
N SER A 92 -14.83 -30.94 -10.04
CA SER A 92 -14.58 -29.86 -9.07
C SER A 92 -13.30 -29.06 -9.41
N THR A 93 -12.21 -29.76 -9.75
CA THR A 93 -10.96 -29.10 -10.18
C THR A 93 -11.13 -28.32 -11.47
N MET A 94 -11.83 -28.90 -12.45
CA MET A 94 -12.14 -28.22 -13.71
C MET A 94 -12.96 -26.96 -13.49
N GLN A 95 -13.93 -26.99 -12.59
CA GLN A 95 -14.75 -25.84 -12.25
C GLN A 95 -13.91 -24.72 -11.60
N VAL A 96 -13.01 -25.06 -10.68
CA VAL A 96 -12.08 -24.09 -10.06
C VAL A 96 -11.20 -23.44 -11.10
N LEU A 97 -10.56 -24.23 -11.99
CA LEU A 97 -9.68 -23.70 -13.05
C LEU A 97 -10.43 -22.76 -14.01
N ARG A 98 -11.65 -23.12 -14.42
CA ARG A 98 -12.49 -22.26 -15.28
C ARG A 98 -12.90 -20.97 -14.60
N THR A 99 -13.24 -21.04 -13.30
CA THR A 99 -13.60 -19.86 -12.49
C THR A 99 -12.41 -18.91 -12.37
N ASP A 100 -11.22 -19.47 -12.09
CA ASP A 100 -9.99 -18.67 -11.98
C ASP A 100 -9.60 -18.02 -13.32
N LEU A 101 -9.71 -18.77 -14.42
CA LEU A 101 -9.50 -18.25 -15.77
C LEU A 101 -10.42 -17.07 -16.07
N SER A 102 -11.73 -17.24 -15.85
CA SER A 102 -12.73 -16.18 -16.09
C SER A 102 -12.47 -14.93 -15.23
N ARG A 103 -12.05 -15.11 -13.97
CA ARG A 103 -11.68 -14.02 -13.07
C ARG A 103 -10.47 -13.25 -13.61
N LYS A 104 -9.42 -13.97 -14.05
CA LYS A 104 -8.20 -13.37 -14.59
C LYS A 104 -8.43 -12.67 -15.93
N GLU A 105 -9.22 -13.23 -16.81
CA GLU A 105 -9.58 -12.60 -18.08
C GLU A 105 -10.36 -11.30 -17.88
N ARG A 106 -11.26 -11.26 -16.88
CA ARG A 106 -11.99 -10.03 -16.51
C ARG A 106 -11.05 -8.97 -15.96
N LEU A 107 -10.13 -9.37 -15.06
CA LEU A 107 -9.15 -8.43 -14.49
C LEU A 107 -8.16 -7.95 -15.56
N TYR A 108 -7.73 -8.82 -16.46
CA TYR A 108 -6.86 -8.46 -17.60
C TYR A 108 -7.50 -7.38 -18.48
N ARG A 109 -8.78 -7.54 -18.86
CA ARG A 109 -9.51 -6.51 -19.61
C ARG A 109 -9.58 -5.19 -18.84
N PHE A 110 -9.82 -5.27 -17.54
CA PHE A 110 -9.87 -4.07 -16.69
C PHE A 110 -8.51 -3.35 -16.66
N LEU A 111 -7.41 -4.09 -16.48
CA LEU A 111 -6.06 -3.52 -16.48
C LEU A 111 -5.66 -2.96 -17.86
N THR A 112 -6.15 -3.56 -18.94
CA THR A 112 -5.97 -3.01 -20.31
C THR A 112 -6.64 -1.65 -20.43
N GLN A 113 -7.89 -1.51 -20.00
CA GLN A 113 -8.59 -0.21 -19.97
C GLN A 113 -7.89 0.79 -19.05
N MET A 114 -7.38 0.33 -17.89
CA MET A 114 -6.60 1.17 -16.98
C MET A 114 -5.36 1.72 -17.68
N LYS A 115 -4.64 0.88 -18.44
CA LYS A 115 -3.46 1.31 -19.22
C LYS A 115 -3.82 2.36 -20.28
N GLU A 116 -4.91 2.16 -21.02
CA GLU A 116 -5.36 3.10 -22.04
C GLU A 116 -5.75 4.47 -21.49
N ASN A 117 -6.30 4.50 -20.26
CA ASN A 117 -6.74 5.72 -19.61
C ASN A 117 -5.68 6.35 -18.67
N HIS A 118 -4.57 5.63 -18.42
CA HIS A 118 -3.54 6.12 -17.52
C HIS A 118 -2.75 7.28 -18.16
N ASN A 119 -2.51 8.32 -17.37
CA ASN A 119 -1.65 9.44 -17.77
C ASN A 119 -0.23 9.24 -17.22
N PRO A 120 0.77 8.91 -18.08
CA PRO A 120 2.14 8.65 -17.64
C PRO A 120 2.82 9.81 -16.89
N LYS A 121 2.32 11.03 -17.03
CA LYS A 121 2.86 12.18 -16.28
C LYS A 121 2.63 12.06 -14.78
N LEU A 122 1.63 11.26 -14.37
CA LEU A 122 1.34 11.01 -12.95
C LEU A 122 2.33 10.03 -12.32
N ASP A 123 3.12 9.31 -13.12
CA ASP A 123 4.14 8.38 -12.62
C ASP A 123 5.26 9.11 -11.87
N ALA A 124 5.50 10.38 -12.19
CA ALA A 124 6.57 11.17 -11.61
C ALA A 124 6.48 11.25 -10.08
N SER A 125 5.27 11.41 -9.52
CA SER A 125 5.05 11.45 -8.07
C SER A 125 5.28 10.10 -7.36
N ALA A 126 5.34 8.99 -8.10
CA ALA A 126 5.65 7.70 -7.52
C ALA A 126 7.15 7.35 -7.58
N TRP A 127 7.92 8.05 -8.42
CA TRP A 127 9.33 7.72 -8.63
C TRP A 127 10.26 8.26 -7.55
N ASP A 128 9.89 9.34 -6.89
CA ASP A 128 10.64 9.91 -5.78
C ASP A 128 10.13 9.45 -4.41
N ASP A 129 9.05 8.65 -4.37
CA ASP A 129 8.58 8.01 -3.14
C ASP A 129 9.67 7.13 -2.50
N ILE A 130 9.92 7.33 -1.22
CA ILE A 130 10.89 6.57 -0.46
C ILE A 130 10.15 5.50 0.36
N ILE A 131 10.47 4.23 0.10
CA ILE A 131 9.84 3.10 0.78
C ILE A 131 10.76 2.55 1.86
N GLN A 132 10.28 2.50 3.10
CA GLN A 132 11.00 2.00 4.25
C GLN A 132 10.18 0.93 4.97
N LYS A 133 10.77 -0.24 5.23
CA LYS A 133 10.14 -1.31 6.00
C LYS A 133 10.49 -1.22 7.48
N ASP A 134 9.52 -1.57 8.32
CA ASP A 134 9.66 -1.81 9.76
C ASP A 134 10.17 -0.62 10.59
N THR A 135 10.46 0.51 9.98
CA THR A 135 10.94 1.69 10.68
C THR A 135 10.29 2.95 10.13
N LEU A 136 9.82 3.81 11.03
CA LEU A 136 9.26 5.11 10.70
C LEU A 136 10.21 6.21 11.17
N TYR A 137 10.76 6.97 10.24
CA TYR A 137 11.63 8.11 10.51
C TYR A 137 10.85 9.41 10.49
N LEU A 138 10.96 10.20 11.55
CA LEU A 138 10.27 11.46 11.71
C LEU A 138 11.22 12.54 12.24
N CYS A 139 11.12 13.75 11.68
CA CYS A 139 11.88 14.91 12.15
C CYS A 139 11.12 15.65 13.25
N LYS A 140 11.85 16.06 14.32
CA LYS A 140 11.31 16.89 15.37
C LYS A 140 10.87 18.24 14.82
N GLY A 141 9.68 18.69 15.19
CA GLY A 141 9.13 19.97 14.79
C GLY A 141 8.40 19.99 13.44
N GLN A 142 8.52 18.92 12.64
CA GLN A 142 7.82 18.76 11.37
C GLN A 142 6.43 18.20 11.60
N GLU A 143 5.39 18.78 10.97
CA GLU A 143 4.05 18.19 10.94
C GLU A 143 3.98 17.11 9.87
N TYR A 144 3.39 15.96 10.21
CA TYR A 144 3.16 14.85 9.30
C TYR A 144 1.66 14.58 9.15
N GLU A 145 1.23 14.40 7.91
CA GLU A 145 -0.05 13.78 7.58
C GLU A 145 0.19 12.33 7.21
N ILE A 146 -0.32 11.41 8.02
CA ILE A 146 -0.13 9.98 7.83
C ILE A 146 -1.41 9.37 7.29
N ALA A 147 -1.38 8.91 6.04
CA ALA A 147 -2.40 8.07 5.44
C ALA A 147 -2.17 6.61 5.84
N LEU A 148 -3.22 5.91 6.20
CA LEU A 148 -3.15 4.55 6.74
C LEU A 148 -3.95 3.62 5.84
N ARG A 149 -3.32 2.57 5.32
CA ARG A 149 -3.96 1.53 4.50
C ARG A 149 -3.59 0.14 4.98
N ALA A 150 -4.44 -0.83 4.72
CA ALA A 150 -4.18 -2.24 5.00
C ALA A 150 -4.37 -3.10 3.74
N LYS A 151 -3.55 -4.15 3.61
CA LYS A 151 -3.65 -5.14 2.54
C LYS A 151 -4.73 -6.18 2.81
N ASP A 152 -4.84 -6.66 4.04
CA ASP A 152 -5.54 -7.91 4.40
C ASP A 152 -6.61 -7.70 5.47
N VAL A 153 -6.23 -7.44 6.71
CA VAL A 153 -7.14 -7.27 7.85
C VAL A 153 -6.96 -5.90 8.50
N ILE A 154 -7.78 -5.60 9.50
CA ILE A 154 -7.62 -4.38 10.29
C ILE A 154 -6.38 -4.52 11.18
N HIS A 155 -5.49 -3.53 11.11
CA HIS A 155 -4.36 -3.39 12.03
C HIS A 155 -4.48 -2.07 12.78
N SER A 156 -3.89 -1.99 13.96
CA SER A 156 -3.89 -0.77 14.76
C SER A 156 -2.51 -0.11 14.71
N ALA A 157 -2.42 1.05 14.07
CA ALA A 157 -1.25 1.91 14.16
C ALA A 157 -1.29 2.64 15.51
N TYR A 158 -0.53 2.12 16.47
CA TYR A 158 -0.51 2.62 17.85
C TYR A 158 0.82 3.27 18.17
N PHE A 159 0.76 4.57 18.47
CA PHE A 159 1.92 5.40 18.78
C PHE A 159 1.77 5.93 20.22
N PRO A 160 2.13 5.14 21.24
CA PRO A 160 1.87 5.49 22.66
C PRO A 160 2.52 6.81 23.07
N HIS A 161 3.73 7.08 22.60
CA HIS A 161 4.47 8.29 22.95
C HIS A 161 3.92 9.55 22.29
N PHE A 162 3.19 9.40 21.17
CA PHE A 162 2.44 10.49 20.53
C PHE A 162 0.99 10.58 21.03
N ARG A 163 0.55 9.65 21.88
CA ARG A 163 -0.85 9.50 22.31
C ARG A 163 -1.82 9.43 21.13
N ALA A 164 -1.37 8.81 20.06
CA ALA A 164 -2.12 8.66 18.82
C ALA A 164 -2.34 7.19 18.49
N GLN A 165 -3.54 6.88 18.03
CA GLN A 165 -3.91 5.55 17.53
C GLN A 165 -4.92 5.73 16.41
N MET A 166 -4.72 4.97 15.33
CA MET A 166 -5.67 4.90 14.22
C MET A 166 -5.60 3.50 13.59
N ASN A 167 -6.74 2.97 13.20
CA ASN A 167 -6.78 1.68 12.52
C ASN A 167 -6.52 1.84 11.02
N THR A 168 -5.76 0.92 10.46
CA THR A 168 -5.71 0.68 9.02
C THR A 168 -6.83 -0.28 8.66
N VAL A 169 -7.60 0.04 7.63
CA VAL A 169 -8.78 -0.74 7.23
C VAL A 169 -8.64 -1.13 5.76
N PRO A 170 -8.77 -2.42 5.41
CA PRO A 170 -8.76 -2.84 4.01
C PRO A 170 -9.84 -2.13 3.19
N GLY A 171 -9.46 -1.58 2.04
CA GLY A 171 -10.36 -0.86 1.14
C GLY A 171 -10.71 0.57 1.55
N MET A 172 -10.22 1.05 2.69
CA MET A 172 -10.45 2.43 3.14
C MET A 172 -9.16 3.05 3.65
N ALA A 173 -8.81 4.24 3.16
CA ALA A 173 -7.71 5.03 3.71
C ALA A 173 -8.20 5.84 4.91
N THR A 174 -7.59 5.63 6.06
CA THR A 174 -7.78 6.49 7.24
C THR A 174 -6.62 7.47 7.34
N ARG A 175 -6.75 8.53 8.13
CA ARG A 175 -5.73 9.57 8.24
C ARG A 175 -5.58 10.03 9.68
N MET A 176 -4.36 10.38 10.04
CA MET A 176 -4.06 11.12 11.27
C MET A 176 -2.91 12.09 11.00
N LYS A 177 -2.75 13.06 11.88
CA LYS A 177 -1.63 13.99 11.84
C LYS A 177 -1.06 14.22 13.22
N PHE A 178 0.23 14.45 13.29
CA PHE A 178 0.91 14.91 14.51
C PHE A 178 2.26 15.56 14.19
N THR A 179 2.81 16.24 15.17
CA THR A 179 4.12 16.88 15.11
C THR A 179 4.98 16.33 16.24
N PRO A 180 6.09 15.61 15.96
CA PRO A 180 7.03 15.19 17.00
C PRO A 180 7.65 16.40 17.70
N ASN A 181 7.58 16.44 19.01
CA ASN A 181 8.14 17.55 19.81
C ASN A 181 9.46 17.18 20.49
N LYS A 182 9.85 15.91 20.47
CA LYS A 182 11.09 15.36 21.02
C LYS A 182 11.74 14.40 20.05
N THR A 183 13.05 14.32 20.11
CA THR A 183 13.83 13.29 19.41
C THR A 183 13.88 12.00 20.22
N THR A 184 14.25 10.89 19.57
CA THR A 184 14.50 9.61 20.27
C THR A 184 15.59 9.74 21.33
N SER A 185 16.65 10.52 21.06
CA SER A 185 17.71 10.79 22.05
C SER A 185 17.18 11.52 23.28
N GLU A 186 16.43 12.61 23.09
CA GLU A 186 15.82 13.35 24.20
C GLU A 186 14.85 12.47 25.02
N MET A 187 14.16 11.53 24.37
CA MET A 187 13.29 10.59 25.07
C MET A 187 14.06 9.53 25.85
N ARG A 188 15.21 9.04 25.32
CA ARG A 188 16.10 8.13 26.04
C ARG A 188 16.63 8.77 27.33
N ASP A 189 17.08 10.00 27.24
CA ASP A 189 17.59 10.76 28.40
C ASP A 189 16.49 10.97 29.45
N GLU A 190 15.29 11.41 29.01
CA GLU A 190 14.16 11.65 29.91
C GLU A 190 13.66 10.36 30.60
N LYS A 191 13.65 9.24 29.88
CA LYS A 191 13.21 7.94 30.40
C LYS A 191 14.30 7.19 31.15
N ASN A 192 15.55 7.65 31.07
CA ASN A 192 16.74 6.93 31.51
C ASN A 192 16.81 5.50 30.93
N ASP A 193 16.42 5.36 29.66
CA ASP A 193 16.34 4.10 28.94
C ASP A 193 17.10 4.21 27.60
N ALA A 194 18.30 3.67 27.57
CA ALA A 194 19.17 3.69 26.40
C ALA A 194 18.59 2.90 25.19
N ASN A 195 17.67 1.97 25.42
CA ASN A 195 17.04 1.14 24.39
C ASN A 195 15.70 1.70 23.91
N PHE A 196 15.29 2.86 24.40
CA PHE A 196 14.05 3.52 23.92
C PHE A 196 14.14 3.82 22.42
N ASN A 197 13.18 3.31 21.66
CA ASN A 197 13.07 3.47 20.20
C ASN A 197 11.73 4.03 19.79
#